data_0f7184cb0f12f2e5999477a2581b720a
#
_entry.id   0f7184cb0f12f2e5999477a2581b720a
#
_cell.length_a   1.000
_cell.length_b   1.000
_cell.length_c   1.000
_cell.angle_alpha   90.00
_cell.angle_beta   90.00
_cell.angle_gamma   90.00
#
_symmetry.space_group_name_H-M   'P 1'
#
loop_
_entity.id
_entity.type
_entity.pdbx_description
1 polymer ?
#
loop_
_entity_poly.entity_id
_entity_poly.type
_entity_poly.pdbx_seq_one_letter_code
_entity_poly.pdbx_strand_id
1 'polypeptide(L)'
;DVVQSVDIEPKQHFTQPPARFSEATLIRALEENGVGRPSTYAPTLDTIQRRYYVKLTQKRFEPTELGEIVNSLICEFFPQIVDIHFTAEMEGDLDKIEEGTEAWVKVVDRFYKPFEKELTNAEEKIEKIQIKDEPAGFDCDVCGHPMVIKLGKYGKFYACSNFPDCRNTKPIVKEIGVTCPVC
;
A
#
# COMPACT_ATOMS: atom_id res chain seq x y z
N ASP A 1 -33.58 -40.37 31.78
CA ASP A 1 -32.55 -41.12 31.04
C ASP A 1 -31.20 -40.78 31.65
N VAL A 2 -30.41 -41.80 32.02
CA VAL A 2 -29.06 -41.63 32.51
C VAL A 2 -28.11 -41.82 31.33
N VAL A 3 -27.35 -40.77 31.01
CA VAL A 3 -26.35 -40.80 29.93
C VAL A 3 -24.97 -41.15 30.57
N GLN A 4 -24.35 -42.19 30.06
CA GLN A 4 -22.97 -42.53 30.44
C GLN A 4 -22.00 -41.95 29.45
N SER A 5 -21.00 -41.18 29.89
CA SER A 5 -19.87 -40.74 29.07
C SER A 5 -18.96 -41.91 28.78
N VAL A 6 -18.74 -42.19 27.49
CA VAL A 6 -17.91 -43.34 27.02
C VAL A 6 -16.46 -42.87 26.80
N ASP A 7 -16.28 -41.61 26.35
CA ASP A 7 -14.96 -41.02 26.13
C ASP A 7 -15.05 -39.49 26.15
N ILE A 8 -13.99 -38.83 26.58
CA ILE A 8 -13.84 -37.36 26.57
C ILE A 8 -12.54 -37.04 25.82
N GLU A 9 -12.67 -36.60 24.57
CA GLU A 9 -11.56 -36.21 23.74
C GLU A 9 -11.35 -34.67 23.79
N PRO A 10 -10.33 -34.16 24.47
CA PRO A 10 -10.04 -32.71 24.48
C PRO A 10 -9.51 -32.29 23.12
N LYS A 11 -10.15 -31.27 22.50
CA LYS A 11 -9.72 -30.66 21.24
C LYS A 11 -9.36 -29.21 21.46
N GLN A 12 -8.14 -28.85 21.11
CA GLN A 12 -7.69 -27.46 21.12
C GLN A 12 -8.14 -26.77 19.82
N HIS A 13 -8.78 -25.60 19.97
CA HIS A 13 -9.16 -24.73 18.86
C HIS A 13 -8.55 -23.36 19.05
N PHE A 14 -8.20 -22.72 17.92
CA PHE A 14 -7.67 -21.36 17.90
C PHE A 14 -8.61 -20.46 17.13
N THR A 15 -8.79 -19.24 17.62
CA THR A 15 -9.51 -18.19 16.89
C THR A 15 -8.71 -17.80 15.64
N GLN A 16 -9.42 -17.53 14.55
CA GLN A 16 -8.80 -17.03 13.32
C GLN A 16 -8.78 -15.50 13.33
N PRO A 17 -7.72 -14.88 12.80
CA PRO A 17 -7.68 -13.43 12.63
C PRO A 17 -8.76 -12.98 11.63
N PRO A 18 -9.17 -11.69 11.66
CA PRO A 18 -10.06 -11.13 10.65
C PRO A 18 -9.51 -11.38 9.24
N ALA A 19 -10.40 -11.66 8.31
CA ALA A 19 -10.02 -11.85 6.92
C ALA A 19 -9.50 -10.53 6.32
N ARG A 20 -8.46 -10.59 5.46
CA ARG A 20 -7.98 -9.44 4.69
C ARG A 20 -9.09 -8.86 3.82
N PHE A 21 -9.05 -7.56 3.56
CA PHE A 21 -10.02 -6.88 2.71
C PHE A 21 -10.00 -7.42 1.28
N SER A 22 -11.19 -7.64 0.74
CA SER A 22 -11.44 -7.69 -0.70
C SER A 22 -11.76 -6.28 -1.21
N GLU A 23 -11.83 -6.06 -2.52
CA GLU A 23 -12.27 -4.78 -3.09
C GLU A 23 -13.63 -4.34 -2.51
N ALA A 24 -14.60 -5.23 -2.49
CA ALA A 24 -15.94 -4.94 -1.97
C ALA A 24 -15.95 -4.63 -0.46
N THR A 25 -15.20 -5.37 0.35
CA THR A 25 -15.16 -5.12 1.80
C THR A 25 -14.35 -3.88 2.14
N LEU A 26 -13.36 -3.50 1.34
CA LEU A 26 -12.62 -2.25 1.52
C LEU A 26 -13.50 -1.04 1.17
N ILE A 27 -14.25 -1.10 0.05
CA ILE A 27 -15.21 -0.04 -0.31
C ILE A 27 -16.24 0.14 0.80
N ARG A 28 -16.81 -0.95 1.31
CA ARG A 28 -17.75 -0.88 2.43
C ARG A 28 -17.13 -0.22 3.67
N ALA A 29 -15.91 -0.57 4.02
CA ALA A 29 -15.23 0.03 5.16
C ALA A 29 -14.96 1.54 4.95
N LEU A 30 -14.62 1.97 3.73
CA LEU A 30 -14.48 3.39 3.38
C LEU A 30 -15.82 4.12 3.53
N GLU A 31 -16.91 3.54 3.01
CA GLU A 31 -18.24 4.10 3.08
C GLU A 31 -18.76 4.22 4.54
N GLU A 32 -18.60 3.16 5.33
CA GLU A 32 -19.00 3.13 6.75
C GLU A 32 -18.27 4.18 7.60
N ASN A 33 -17.03 4.53 7.20
CA ASN A 33 -16.23 5.56 7.87
C ASN A 33 -16.33 6.95 7.23
N GLY A 34 -17.18 7.15 6.22
CA GLY A 34 -17.36 8.44 5.54
C GLY A 34 -16.15 8.89 4.71
N VAL A 35 -15.27 7.97 4.33
CA VAL A 35 -14.05 8.25 3.56
C VAL A 35 -14.30 8.06 2.07
N GLY A 36 -14.21 9.14 1.31
CA GLY A 36 -14.44 9.13 -0.13
C GLY A 36 -15.92 9.21 -0.51
N ARG A 37 -16.17 9.08 -1.80
CA ARG A 37 -17.51 9.15 -2.42
C ARG A 37 -17.61 8.05 -3.49
N PRO A 38 -18.79 7.69 -3.97
CA PRO A 38 -18.98 6.66 -5.00
C PRO A 38 -18.07 6.82 -6.22
N SER A 39 -17.82 8.07 -6.63
CA SER A 39 -16.94 8.40 -7.77
C SER A 39 -15.45 8.18 -7.49
N THR A 40 -15.02 8.13 -6.23
CA THR A 40 -13.60 8.03 -5.85
C THR A 40 -13.18 6.63 -5.37
N TYR A 41 -14.10 5.74 -5.01
CA TYR A 41 -13.73 4.42 -4.50
C TYR A 41 -12.92 3.60 -5.49
N ALA A 42 -13.41 3.43 -6.73
CA ALA A 42 -12.70 2.65 -7.74
C ALA A 42 -11.33 3.27 -8.12
N PRO A 43 -11.20 4.59 -8.37
CA PRO A 43 -9.90 5.24 -8.58
C PRO A 43 -8.92 5.08 -7.43
N THR A 44 -9.39 5.07 -6.18
CA THR A 44 -8.55 4.86 -5.01
C THR A 44 -7.98 3.45 -4.99
N LEU A 45 -8.82 2.42 -5.20
CA LEU A 45 -8.37 1.03 -5.25
C LEU A 45 -7.39 0.78 -6.41
N ASP A 46 -7.64 1.37 -7.58
CA ASP A 46 -6.70 1.31 -8.71
C ASP A 46 -5.36 1.99 -8.35
N THR A 47 -5.42 3.13 -7.69
CA THR A 47 -4.20 3.89 -7.33
C THR A 47 -3.31 3.13 -6.36
N ILE A 48 -3.84 2.51 -5.31
CA ILE A 48 -3.02 1.77 -4.34
C ILE A 48 -2.38 0.51 -4.96
N GLN A 49 -3.06 -0.12 -5.92
CA GLN A 49 -2.52 -1.24 -6.69
C GLN A 49 -1.47 -0.77 -7.70
N ARG A 50 -1.77 0.25 -8.50
CA ARG A 50 -0.87 0.81 -9.52
C ARG A 50 0.43 1.37 -8.93
N ARG A 51 0.36 1.93 -7.71
CA ARG A 51 1.54 2.39 -6.96
C ARG A 51 2.27 1.26 -6.25
N TYR A 52 1.79 0.03 -6.38
CA TYR A 52 2.37 -1.14 -5.76
C TYR A 52 2.44 -1.06 -4.22
N TYR A 53 1.49 -0.36 -3.59
CA TYR A 53 1.37 -0.35 -2.13
C TYR A 53 0.70 -1.62 -1.62
N VAL A 54 -0.20 -2.18 -2.42
CA VAL A 54 -0.86 -3.45 -2.18
C VAL A 54 -0.84 -4.31 -3.45
N LYS A 55 -0.90 -5.62 -3.27
CA LYS A 55 -1.13 -6.60 -4.34
C LYS A 55 -2.43 -7.35 -4.07
N LEU A 56 -3.10 -7.77 -5.11
CA LEU A 56 -4.31 -8.59 -5.01
C LEU A 56 -3.93 -10.08 -5.12
N THR A 57 -4.06 -10.82 -4.01
CA THR A 57 -3.80 -12.27 -3.93
C THR A 57 -5.11 -12.96 -3.57
N GLN A 58 -5.56 -13.90 -4.39
CA GLN A 58 -6.83 -14.61 -4.17
C GLN A 58 -8.03 -13.67 -3.89
N LYS A 59 -8.12 -12.58 -4.66
CA LYS A 59 -9.14 -11.51 -4.52
C LYS A 59 -9.10 -10.77 -3.17
N ARG A 60 -7.97 -10.79 -2.47
CA ARG A 60 -7.76 -10.06 -1.22
C ARG A 60 -6.52 -9.18 -1.31
N PHE A 61 -6.59 -8.00 -0.72
CA PHE A 61 -5.45 -7.09 -0.66
C PHE A 61 -4.43 -7.57 0.37
N GLU A 62 -3.17 -7.59 -0.05
CA GLU A 62 -2.02 -7.79 0.81
C GLU A 62 -1.09 -6.59 0.68
N PRO A 63 -0.61 -6.01 1.78
CA PRO A 63 0.39 -4.96 1.71
C PRO A 63 1.67 -5.50 1.09
N THR A 64 2.38 -4.63 0.38
CA THR A 64 3.73 -4.91 -0.08
C THR A 64 4.73 -4.28 0.88
N GLU A 65 6.00 -4.66 0.79
CA GLU A 65 7.07 -4.03 1.56
C GLU A 65 7.12 -2.51 1.35
N LEU A 66 6.95 -2.05 0.11
CA LEU A 66 6.85 -0.61 -0.19
C LEU A 66 5.64 0.02 0.52
N GLY A 67 4.49 -0.65 0.48
CA GLY A 67 3.27 -0.17 1.15
C GLY A 67 3.45 -0.04 2.65
N GLU A 68 4.12 -1.00 3.30
CA GLU A 68 4.42 -0.95 4.73
C GLU A 68 5.39 0.18 5.09
N ILE A 69 6.46 0.37 4.30
CA ILE A 69 7.43 1.46 4.49
C ILE A 69 6.74 2.82 4.35
N VAL A 70 5.97 3.02 3.26
CA VAL A 70 5.27 4.28 3.02
C VAL A 70 4.24 4.54 4.11
N ASN A 71 3.47 3.53 4.52
CA ASN A 71 2.50 3.67 5.60
C ASN A 71 3.16 4.05 6.92
N SER A 72 4.27 3.41 7.28
CA SER A 72 5.01 3.73 8.50
C SER A 72 5.52 5.18 8.50
N LEU A 73 6.08 5.64 7.38
CA LEU A 73 6.53 7.03 7.22
C LEU A 73 5.38 8.02 7.38
N ILE A 74 4.27 7.79 6.69
CA ILE A 74 3.13 8.70 6.75
C ILE A 74 2.51 8.72 8.16
N CYS A 75 2.41 7.56 8.82
CA CYS A 75 1.94 7.50 10.20
C CYS A 75 2.86 8.24 11.19
N GLU A 76 4.18 8.22 10.95
CA GLU A 76 5.15 8.89 11.83
C GLU A 76 5.14 10.42 11.65
N PHE A 77 5.15 10.90 10.39
CA PHE A 77 5.34 12.32 10.10
C PHE A 77 4.03 13.09 9.89
N PHE A 78 2.94 12.40 9.53
CA PHE A 78 1.64 12.98 9.22
C PHE A 78 0.49 12.24 9.93
N PRO A 79 0.54 12.06 11.26
CA PRO A 79 -0.43 11.24 11.99
C PRO A 79 -1.87 11.75 11.85
N GLN A 80 -2.08 13.06 11.69
CA GLN A 80 -3.41 13.64 11.52
C GLN A 80 -4.01 13.28 10.15
N ILE A 81 -3.19 13.27 9.09
CA ILE A 81 -3.68 12.99 7.72
C ILE A 81 -4.08 11.54 7.53
N VAL A 82 -3.43 10.60 8.23
CA VAL A 82 -3.77 9.18 8.16
C VAL A 82 -4.93 8.78 9.06
N ASP A 83 -5.40 9.68 9.91
CA ASP A 83 -6.59 9.44 10.72
C ASP A 83 -7.84 9.35 9.83
N ILE A 84 -8.62 8.31 10.02
CA ILE A 84 -9.86 8.09 9.25
C ILE A 84 -10.86 9.23 9.47
N HIS A 85 -10.94 9.76 10.70
CA HIS A 85 -11.83 10.85 11.03
C HIS A 85 -11.45 12.14 10.32
N PHE A 86 -10.15 12.41 10.17
CA PHE A 86 -9.67 13.58 9.44
C PHE A 86 -10.19 13.61 7.99
N THR A 87 -10.09 12.48 7.29
CA THR A 87 -10.58 12.40 5.90
C THR A 87 -12.10 12.56 5.83
N ALA A 88 -12.83 11.95 6.76
CA ALA A 88 -14.29 12.08 6.84
C ALA A 88 -14.73 13.52 7.16
N GLU A 89 -14.03 14.22 8.06
CA GLU A 89 -14.27 15.64 8.37
C GLU A 89 -13.98 16.53 7.16
N MET A 90 -12.89 16.29 6.43
CA MET A 90 -12.55 17.04 5.23
C MET A 90 -13.64 16.87 4.14
N GLU A 91 -14.14 15.65 3.94
CA GLU A 91 -15.26 15.38 3.02
C GLU A 91 -16.51 16.16 3.45
N GLY A 92 -16.84 16.18 4.74
CA GLY A 92 -17.95 16.96 5.28
C GLY A 92 -17.76 18.49 5.14
N ASP A 93 -16.54 18.97 5.24
CA ASP A 93 -16.23 20.39 4.99
C ASP A 93 -16.36 20.77 3.51
N LEU A 94 -16.01 19.84 2.60
CA LEU A 94 -16.26 20.03 1.16
C LEU A 94 -17.76 20.07 0.83
N ASP A 95 -18.58 19.24 1.48
CA ASP A 95 -20.03 19.29 1.34
C ASP A 95 -20.59 20.65 1.79
N LYS A 96 -20.11 21.21 2.92
CA LYS A 96 -20.49 22.55 3.39
C LYS A 96 -20.10 23.66 2.42
N ILE A 97 -18.96 23.52 1.73
CA ILE A 97 -18.56 24.48 0.68
C ILE A 97 -19.54 24.38 -0.51
N GLU A 98 -19.92 23.17 -0.92
CA GLU A 98 -20.90 22.94 -1.98
C GLU A 98 -22.27 23.56 -1.64
N GLU A 99 -22.71 23.41 -0.39
CA GLU A 99 -23.94 24.02 0.15
C GLU A 99 -23.84 25.55 0.32
N GLY A 100 -22.66 26.14 0.21
CA GLY A 100 -22.41 27.58 0.41
C GLY A 100 -22.45 28.03 1.88
N THR A 101 -22.40 27.08 2.83
CA THR A 101 -22.42 27.35 4.28
C THR A 101 -21.04 27.63 4.86
N GLU A 102 -19.97 27.24 4.20
CA GLU A 102 -18.57 27.44 4.57
C GLU A 102 -17.76 28.02 3.41
N ALA A 103 -16.82 28.94 3.72
CA ALA A 103 -15.92 29.51 2.70
C ALA A 103 -14.72 28.58 2.48
N TRP A 104 -14.47 28.17 1.23
CA TRP A 104 -13.38 27.28 0.87
C TRP A 104 -12.00 27.75 1.36
N VAL A 105 -11.74 29.06 1.36
CA VAL A 105 -10.47 29.62 1.84
C VAL A 105 -10.22 29.28 3.30
N LYS A 106 -11.25 29.29 4.16
CA LYS A 106 -11.11 28.93 5.57
C LYS A 106 -10.80 27.45 5.76
N VAL A 107 -11.42 26.59 4.96
CA VAL A 107 -11.19 25.15 4.99
C VAL A 107 -9.76 24.83 4.58
N VAL A 108 -9.28 25.42 3.47
CA VAL A 108 -7.89 25.26 3.00
C VAL A 108 -6.88 25.80 4.03
N ASP A 109 -7.11 26.97 4.62
CA ASP A 109 -6.22 27.58 5.61
C ASP A 109 -6.12 26.71 6.89
N ARG A 110 -7.24 26.17 7.34
CA ARG A 110 -7.31 25.25 8.50
C ARG A 110 -6.52 23.96 8.26
N PHE A 111 -6.54 23.43 7.05
CA PHE A 111 -5.76 22.28 6.66
C PHE A 111 -4.27 22.62 6.48
N TYR A 112 -3.98 23.67 5.71
CA TYR A 112 -2.62 23.93 5.23
C TYR A 112 -1.65 24.33 6.34
N LYS A 113 -2.09 25.15 7.32
CA LYS A 113 -1.22 25.62 8.40
C LYS A 113 -0.60 24.53 9.27
N PRO A 114 -1.34 23.52 9.77
CA PRO A 114 -0.74 22.38 10.46
C PRO A 114 0.07 21.51 9.52
N PHE A 115 -0.41 21.25 8.31
CA PHE A 115 0.28 20.46 7.31
C PHE A 115 1.66 21.01 6.93
N GLU A 116 1.78 22.32 6.72
CA GLU A 116 3.05 22.98 6.38
C GLU A 116 4.12 22.75 7.47
N LYS A 117 3.72 22.79 8.74
CA LYS A 117 4.63 22.51 9.87
C LYS A 117 5.07 21.05 9.90
N GLU A 118 4.14 20.12 9.69
CA GLU A 118 4.45 18.68 9.61
C GLU A 118 5.35 18.41 8.42
N LEU A 119 5.09 19.02 7.25
CA LEU A 119 5.90 18.88 6.05
C LEU A 119 7.33 19.36 6.28
N THR A 120 7.52 20.55 6.85
CA THR A 120 8.85 21.08 7.17
C THR A 120 9.62 20.17 8.11
N ASN A 121 8.95 19.65 9.16
CA ASN A 121 9.56 18.70 10.08
C ASN A 121 9.92 17.36 9.38
N ALA A 122 9.08 16.90 8.46
CA ALA A 122 9.32 15.70 7.69
C ALA A 122 10.51 15.89 6.72
N GLU A 123 10.61 17.01 6.02
CA GLU A 123 11.73 17.34 5.12
C GLU A 123 13.07 17.39 5.84
N GLU A 124 13.09 17.86 7.09
CA GLU A 124 14.31 17.92 7.91
C GLU A 124 14.73 16.55 8.47
N LYS A 125 13.77 15.66 8.76
CA LYS A 125 14.02 14.42 9.49
C LYS A 125 13.99 13.15 8.66
N ILE A 126 13.31 13.17 7.51
CA ILE A 126 13.23 11.98 6.66
C ILE A 126 14.57 11.77 5.97
N GLU A 127 15.30 10.77 6.43
CA GLU A 127 16.46 10.26 5.72
C GLU A 127 16.02 9.43 4.52
N LYS A 128 16.86 9.40 3.47
CA LYS A 128 16.61 8.59 2.28
C LYS A 128 16.58 7.11 2.65
N ILE A 129 15.39 6.52 2.72
CA ILE A 129 15.24 5.10 2.97
C ILE A 129 15.73 4.32 1.76
N GLN A 130 16.78 3.53 1.95
CA GLN A 130 17.22 2.57 0.97
C GLN A 130 16.57 1.22 1.29
N ILE A 131 15.66 0.79 0.42
CA ILE A 131 15.18 -0.59 0.45
C ILE A 131 16.38 -1.48 0.13
N LYS A 132 16.68 -2.44 1.02
CA LYS A 132 17.81 -3.35 0.84
C LYS A 132 17.61 -4.14 -0.44
N ASP A 133 18.63 -4.08 -1.30
CA ASP A 133 18.63 -4.87 -2.53
C ASP A 133 18.71 -6.37 -2.17
N GLU A 134 17.79 -7.18 -2.67
CA GLU A 134 17.82 -8.63 -2.51
C GLU A 134 18.74 -9.24 -3.60
N PRO A 135 19.64 -10.19 -3.27
CA PRO A 135 20.46 -10.83 -4.29
C PRO A 135 19.58 -11.65 -5.26
N ALA A 136 19.80 -11.48 -6.55
CA ALA A 136 19.03 -12.18 -7.59
C ALA A 136 19.49 -13.64 -7.81
N GLY A 137 20.69 -14.00 -7.32
CA GLY A 137 21.24 -15.36 -7.43
C GLY A 137 21.95 -15.66 -8.77
N PHE A 138 22.13 -14.67 -9.64
CA PHE A 138 22.87 -14.79 -10.90
C PHE A 138 23.62 -13.51 -11.22
N ASP A 139 24.60 -13.62 -12.14
CA ASP A 139 25.46 -12.50 -12.51
C ASP A 139 24.98 -11.75 -13.76
N CYS A 140 25.40 -10.52 -13.89
CA CYS A 140 25.10 -9.66 -15.02
C CYS A 140 25.83 -10.18 -16.28
N ASP A 141 25.08 -10.41 -17.36
CA ASP A 141 25.59 -10.86 -18.65
C ASP A 141 26.43 -9.80 -19.40
N VAL A 142 26.39 -8.54 -18.95
CA VAL A 142 27.15 -7.44 -19.56
C VAL A 142 28.52 -7.21 -18.88
N CYS A 143 28.55 -7.26 -17.55
CA CYS A 143 29.76 -6.89 -16.79
C CYS A 143 30.20 -7.93 -15.74
N GLY A 144 29.50 -9.03 -15.57
CA GLY A 144 29.83 -10.10 -14.65
C GLY A 144 29.62 -9.82 -13.15
N HIS A 145 29.12 -8.62 -12.80
CA HIS A 145 28.80 -8.32 -11.40
C HIS A 145 27.46 -8.95 -10.98
N PRO A 146 27.24 -9.23 -9.68
CA PRO A 146 26.01 -9.81 -9.21
C PRO A 146 24.77 -8.96 -9.59
N MET A 147 23.70 -9.63 -10.00
CA MET A 147 22.41 -8.97 -10.16
C MET A 147 21.67 -8.91 -8.83
N VAL A 148 20.93 -7.84 -8.64
CA VAL A 148 20.10 -7.58 -7.46
C VAL A 148 18.66 -7.29 -7.87
N ILE A 149 17.73 -7.60 -6.99
CA ILE A 149 16.33 -7.26 -7.17
C ILE A 149 16.10 -5.87 -6.58
N LYS A 150 15.67 -4.94 -7.43
CA LYS A 150 15.30 -3.58 -7.02
C LYS A 150 13.80 -3.35 -7.20
N LEU A 151 13.26 -2.48 -6.37
CA LEU A 151 11.88 -2.03 -6.52
C LEU A 151 11.84 -0.76 -7.37
N GLY A 152 11.12 -0.82 -8.49
CA GLY A 152 10.90 0.30 -9.38
C GLY A 152 9.44 0.75 -9.39
N LYS A 153 9.15 1.76 -10.20
CA LYS A 153 7.80 2.34 -10.37
C LYS A 153 6.72 1.30 -10.75
N TYR A 154 7.13 0.24 -11.45
CA TYR A 154 6.25 -0.79 -11.99
C TYR A 154 6.41 -2.15 -11.30
N GLY A 155 7.04 -2.19 -10.13
CA GLY A 155 7.31 -3.41 -9.37
C GLY A 155 8.78 -3.80 -9.33
N LYS A 156 9.05 -5.02 -8.87
CA LYS A 156 10.41 -5.55 -8.75
C LYS A 156 11.00 -5.86 -10.13
N PHE A 157 12.30 -5.57 -10.31
CA PHE A 157 13.08 -5.89 -11.50
C PHE A 157 14.50 -6.25 -11.13
N TYR A 158 15.20 -6.96 -12.01
CA TYR A 158 16.62 -7.23 -11.84
C TYR A 158 17.47 -6.05 -12.30
N ALA A 159 18.42 -5.62 -11.50
CA ALA A 159 19.39 -4.57 -11.83
C ALA A 159 20.80 -5.04 -11.53
N CYS A 160 21.77 -4.53 -12.28
CA CYS A 160 23.17 -4.79 -11.99
C CYS A 160 23.62 -4.02 -10.74
N SER A 161 24.35 -4.69 -9.83
CA SER A 161 24.88 -4.06 -8.62
C SER A 161 25.95 -3.00 -8.92
N ASN A 162 26.58 -3.04 -10.11
CA ASN A 162 27.59 -2.10 -10.57
C ASN A 162 27.01 -0.80 -11.16
N PHE A 163 25.81 -0.40 -10.76
CA PHE A 163 25.27 0.91 -11.13
C PHE A 163 26.05 2.02 -10.40
N PRO A 164 26.44 3.14 -11.06
CA PRO A 164 25.99 3.61 -12.38
C PRO A 164 26.81 3.14 -13.58
N ASP A 165 27.94 2.45 -13.40
CA ASP A 165 28.83 2.03 -14.49
C ASP A 165 28.18 1.01 -15.42
N CYS A 166 27.41 0.10 -14.88
CA CYS A 166 26.59 -0.82 -15.63
C CYS A 166 25.09 -0.56 -15.36
N ARG A 167 24.35 -0.24 -16.41
CA ARG A 167 22.91 0.06 -16.33
C ARG A 167 22.02 -1.10 -16.80
N ASN A 168 22.57 -2.32 -16.83
CA ASN A 168 21.83 -3.48 -17.27
C ASN A 168 20.67 -3.79 -16.32
N THR A 169 19.45 -3.91 -16.85
CA THR A 169 18.25 -4.25 -16.10
C THR A 169 17.45 -5.30 -16.87
N LYS A 170 16.79 -6.22 -16.14
CA LYS A 170 15.93 -7.25 -16.71
C LYS A 170 14.60 -7.28 -15.97
N PRO A 171 13.47 -7.44 -16.68
CA PRO A 171 12.18 -7.64 -16.01
C PRO A 171 12.16 -9.01 -15.30
N ILE A 172 11.45 -9.09 -14.17
CA ILE A 172 11.13 -10.37 -13.55
C ILE A 172 9.93 -10.95 -14.29
N VAL A 173 10.17 -11.85 -15.24
CA VAL A 173 9.14 -12.55 -16.01
C VAL A 173 8.96 -13.97 -15.47
N LYS A 174 7.72 -14.35 -15.28
CA LYS A 174 7.37 -15.74 -15.01
C LYS A 174 7.05 -16.40 -16.35
N GLU A 175 7.97 -17.27 -16.80
CA GLU A 175 7.74 -18.05 -18.02
C GLU A 175 6.56 -18.99 -17.82
N ILE A 176 5.60 -18.93 -18.72
CA ILE A 176 4.41 -19.80 -18.72
C ILE A 176 4.62 -21.08 -19.53
N GLY A 177 5.83 -21.28 -20.09
CA GLY A 177 6.19 -22.46 -20.87
C GLY A 177 5.50 -22.57 -22.24
N VAL A 178 4.86 -21.50 -22.72
CA VAL A 178 4.20 -21.44 -24.03
C VAL A 178 4.86 -20.37 -24.88
N THR A 179 5.30 -20.77 -26.08
CA THR A 179 5.87 -19.82 -27.06
C THR A 179 4.75 -19.05 -27.74
N CYS A 180 4.93 -17.74 -27.94
CA CYS A 180 3.96 -16.92 -28.68
C CYS A 180 3.85 -17.44 -30.12
N PRO A 181 2.64 -17.73 -30.64
CA PRO A 181 2.48 -18.22 -32.02
C PRO A 181 2.69 -17.14 -33.08
N VAL A 182 2.84 -15.87 -32.67
CA VAL A 182 2.94 -14.73 -33.60
C VAL A 182 4.34 -14.13 -33.63
N CYS A 183 5.10 -14.20 -32.54
CA CYS A 183 6.48 -13.72 -32.41
C CYS A 183 7.37 -14.72 -31.67
#